data_3b15ede61957c92f133b92e4ab9dcc31
#
_entry.id   3b15ede61957c92f133b92e4ab9dcc31
#
_cell.length_a   1.000
_cell.length_b   1.000
_cell.length_c   1.000
_cell.angle_alpha   90.00
_cell.angle_beta   90.00
_cell.angle_gamma   90.00
#
_symmetry.space_group_name_H-M   'P 1'
#
loop_
_entity.id
_entity.type
_entity.pdbx_description
1 polymer ?
#
loop_
_entity_poly.entity_id
_entity_poly.type
_entity_poly.pdbx_seq_one_letter_code
_entity_poly.pdbx_strand_id
1 'polypeptide(L)'
;VDVLEFAGTSSAKLNGQALDASQIKVEGQTITLTLTEDQVKANGGQAVELTFDAKIKAGANLSAYVKEDGRTQIPNKASYDASFPHKPGVHKDSNEVPVTPPTPDEPEIKKDVNGKAEETLAKRDEVFTYNVKTTVAQDATAFSVTDKIEDVLEFAGTSSAKLNGQALEASQIKVEGQTITLTLTEEQVKANGGQAVELTFDAKIKAGANLSAYVKEDGRTQIPNKASYDASFPHKPGVHKDSNEVPVTPPTPDEPEIKKDVNGKAEETLAKRDEVFTYNVKTTVAQDATAFSVTDKIEDVLEFAGTSSAKLNGQALEASQIKVEGQTITLTLTEEQVKANGGQAVELTF
;
A
#
# COMPACT_ATOMS: atom_id res chain seq x y z
N VAL A 1 -29.01 -10.95 20.69
CA VAL A 1 -27.94 -10.08 20.16
C VAL A 1 -27.26 -10.78 19.00
N ASP A 2 -27.25 -10.17 17.80
CA ASP A 2 -26.84 -10.84 16.54
C ASP A 2 -25.40 -11.35 16.50
N VAL A 3 -24.54 -10.82 17.33
CA VAL A 3 -23.12 -11.20 17.41
C VAL A 3 -22.82 -12.39 18.32
N LEU A 4 -23.83 -12.86 19.06
CA LEU A 4 -23.73 -14.04 19.92
C LEU A 4 -24.40 -15.25 19.31
N GLU A 5 -23.98 -16.43 19.70
CA GLU A 5 -24.65 -17.71 19.41
C GLU A 5 -24.72 -18.57 20.66
N PHE A 6 -25.75 -19.42 20.74
CA PHE A 6 -25.82 -20.45 21.77
C PHE A 6 -24.73 -21.49 21.53
N ALA A 7 -24.02 -21.89 22.59
CA ALA A 7 -22.78 -22.63 22.46
C ALA A 7 -22.67 -23.81 23.42
N GLY A 8 -23.62 -24.51 23.67
CA GLY A 8 -23.53 -25.63 24.57
C GLY A 8 -24.88 -26.11 25.03
N THR A 9 -24.95 -26.56 26.27
CA THR A 9 -26.16 -27.08 26.85
C THR A 9 -26.98 -25.98 27.50
N SER A 10 -28.30 -26.11 27.42
CA SER A 10 -29.21 -25.33 28.23
C SER A 10 -29.92 -26.25 29.23
N SER A 11 -30.24 -25.73 30.38
CA SER A 11 -30.96 -26.43 31.43
C SER A 11 -31.89 -25.49 32.18
N ALA A 12 -32.93 -26.06 32.74
CA ALA A 12 -33.85 -25.27 33.57
C ALA A 12 -34.28 -26.04 34.82
N LYS A 13 -34.64 -25.31 35.84
CA LYS A 13 -35.13 -25.83 37.12
C LYS A 13 -36.37 -25.08 37.55
N LEU A 14 -37.27 -25.78 38.21
CA LEU A 14 -38.41 -25.23 38.91
C LEU A 14 -38.37 -25.74 40.34
N ASN A 15 -38.35 -24.82 41.30
CA ASN A 15 -38.22 -25.14 42.72
C ASN A 15 -37.03 -26.11 43.00
N GLY A 16 -35.89 -25.89 42.32
CA GLY A 16 -34.70 -26.74 42.43
C GLY A 16 -34.74 -28.08 41.68
N GLN A 17 -35.90 -28.49 41.15
CA GLN A 17 -36.09 -29.70 40.38
C GLN A 17 -35.80 -29.45 38.87
N ALA A 18 -35.00 -30.33 38.26
CA ALA A 18 -34.70 -30.20 36.82
C ALA A 18 -35.99 -30.36 35.99
N LEU A 19 -36.14 -29.52 34.99
CA LEU A 19 -37.19 -29.56 33.98
C LEU A 19 -36.76 -30.36 32.77
N ASP A 20 -37.76 -30.89 32.05
CA ASP A 20 -37.49 -31.61 30.80
C ASP A 20 -36.92 -30.68 29.73
N ALA A 21 -35.90 -31.15 29.01
CA ALA A 21 -35.23 -30.38 27.98
C ALA A 21 -36.19 -29.93 26.84
N SER A 22 -37.26 -30.65 26.59
CA SER A 22 -38.31 -30.30 25.61
C SER A 22 -39.04 -28.98 25.94
N GLN A 23 -38.99 -28.54 27.18
CA GLN A 23 -39.57 -27.28 27.62
C GLN A 23 -38.71 -26.05 27.24
N ILE A 24 -37.45 -26.31 26.80
CA ILE A 24 -36.51 -25.27 26.37
C ILE A 24 -36.47 -25.28 24.85
N LYS A 25 -36.80 -24.16 24.21
CA LYS A 25 -36.78 -23.99 22.77
C LYS A 25 -35.77 -22.91 22.40
N VAL A 26 -34.91 -23.20 21.43
CA VAL A 26 -33.97 -22.25 20.85
C VAL A 26 -34.36 -21.96 19.42
N GLU A 27 -34.67 -20.71 19.11
CA GLU A 27 -35.03 -20.24 17.78
C GLU A 27 -34.19 -19.00 17.44
N GLY A 28 -33.24 -19.15 16.52
CA GLY A 28 -32.33 -18.09 16.17
C GLY A 28 -31.55 -17.58 17.40
N GLN A 29 -31.78 -16.35 17.79
CA GLN A 29 -31.14 -15.69 18.92
C GLN A 29 -31.97 -15.68 20.23
N THR A 30 -33.06 -16.44 20.24
CA THR A 30 -33.99 -16.48 21.37
C THR A 30 -34.00 -17.86 21.99
N ILE A 31 -33.84 -17.95 23.28
CA ILE A 31 -34.08 -19.15 24.09
C ILE A 31 -35.31 -18.92 24.95
N THR A 32 -36.23 -19.86 24.94
CA THR A 32 -37.48 -19.77 25.67
C THR A 32 -37.68 -21.02 26.52
N LEU A 33 -37.92 -20.83 27.79
CA LEU A 33 -38.43 -21.86 28.69
C LEU A 33 -39.95 -21.69 28.83
N THR A 34 -40.71 -22.74 28.58
CA THR A 34 -42.18 -22.74 28.77
C THR A 34 -42.55 -23.75 29.85
N LEU A 35 -43.20 -23.27 30.88
CA LEU A 35 -43.75 -24.14 31.91
C LEU A 35 -45.17 -24.65 31.50
N THR A 36 -45.50 -25.87 31.86
CA THR A 36 -46.86 -26.41 31.63
C THR A 36 -47.84 -25.74 32.57
N GLU A 37 -49.11 -25.76 32.23
CA GLU A 37 -50.17 -25.20 33.07
C GLU A 37 -50.20 -25.81 34.47
N ASP A 38 -49.99 -27.13 34.57
CA ASP A 38 -49.96 -27.85 35.87
C ASP A 38 -48.75 -27.39 36.69
N GLN A 39 -47.56 -27.21 36.06
CA GLN A 39 -46.38 -26.69 36.75
C GLN A 39 -46.59 -25.27 37.28
N VAL A 40 -47.22 -24.41 36.50
CA VAL A 40 -47.51 -23.03 36.90
C VAL A 40 -48.49 -23.03 38.09
N LYS A 41 -49.57 -23.80 38.02
CA LYS A 41 -50.57 -23.86 39.07
C LYS A 41 -50.04 -24.44 40.38
N ALA A 42 -49.18 -25.45 40.30
CA ALA A 42 -48.64 -26.13 41.47
C ALA A 42 -47.47 -25.36 42.13
N ASN A 43 -46.81 -24.45 41.43
CA ASN A 43 -45.57 -23.83 41.90
C ASN A 43 -45.60 -22.30 41.97
N GLY A 44 -46.78 -21.71 42.20
CA GLY A 44 -46.86 -20.27 42.38
C GLY A 44 -45.91 -19.74 43.44
N GLY A 45 -45.06 -18.76 43.12
CA GLY A 45 -44.07 -18.19 44.00
C GLY A 45 -42.76 -18.99 44.13
N GLN A 46 -42.61 -20.11 43.48
CA GLN A 46 -41.38 -20.91 43.48
C GLN A 46 -40.36 -20.38 42.48
N ALA A 47 -39.06 -20.65 42.74
CA ALA A 47 -37.98 -20.22 41.89
C ALA A 47 -37.94 -20.94 40.55
N VAL A 48 -37.72 -20.18 39.47
CA VAL A 48 -37.48 -20.67 38.12
C VAL A 48 -36.06 -20.25 37.71
N GLU A 49 -35.28 -21.21 37.27
CA GLU A 49 -33.91 -20.99 36.76
C GLU A 49 -33.82 -21.47 35.32
N LEU A 50 -33.24 -20.62 34.44
CA LEU A 50 -32.85 -21.01 33.08
C LEU A 50 -31.36 -20.71 32.94
N THR A 51 -30.58 -21.72 32.59
CA THR A 51 -29.12 -21.61 32.38
C THR A 51 -28.78 -22.01 30.95
N PHE A 52 -27.96 -21.24 30.28
CA PHE A 52 -27.50 -21.53 28.92
C PHE A 52 -26.12 -20.95 28.67
N ASP A 53 -25.38 -21.58 27.76
CA ASP A 53 -24.08 -21.13 27.32
C ASP A 53 -24.19 -20.33 26.04
N ALA A 54 -23.37 -19.30 25.92
CA ALA A 54 -23.27 -18.47 24.72
C ALA A 54 -21.80 -18.14 24.42
N LYS A 55 -21.53 -17.85 23.18
CA LYS A 55 -20.22 -17.34 22.74
C LYS A 55 -20.39 -16.27 21.65
N ILE A 56 -19.34 -15.50 21.40
CA ILE A 56 -19.29 -14.56 20.29
C ILE A 56 -19.13 -15.38 18.99
N LYS A 57 -19.92 -15.09 17.98
CA LYS A 57 -19.82 -15.74 16.67
C LYS A 57 -18.44 -15.48 16.07
N ALA A 58 -17.85 -16.49 15.43
CA ALA A 58 -16.60 -16.34 14.72
C ALA A 58 -16.72 -15.25 13.64
N GLY A 59 -15.76 -14.33 13.61
CA GLY A 59 -15.72 -13.21 12.65
C GLY A 59 -16.77 -12.11 12.87
N ALA A 60 -17.53 -12.15 13.97
CA ALA A 60 -18.49 -11.09 14.27
C ALA A 60 -17.77 -9.73 14.45
N ASN A 61 -18.31 -8.70 13.80
CA ASN A 61 -17.86 -7.32 13.98
C ASN A 61 -18.61 -6.71 15.18
N LEU A 62 -17.87 -6.24 16.16
CA LEU A 62 -18.41 -5.70 17.41
C LEU A 62 -18.45 -4.17 17.45
N SER A 63 -18.22 -3.50 16.32
CA SER A 63 -18.19 -2.02 16.26
C SER A 63 -19.47 -1.36 16.78
N ALA A 64 -20.63 -1.98 16.59
CA ALA A 64 -21.92 -1.49 17.09
C ALA A 64 -22.05 -1.52 18.64
N TYR A 65 -21.15 -2.23 19.32
CA TYR A 65 -21.15 -2.40 20.79
C TYR A 65 -20.05 -1.59 21.49
N VAL A 66 -19.33 -0.75 20.74
CA VAL A 66 -18.32 0.15 21.29
C VAL A 66 -19.04 1.33 21.94
N LYS A 67 -18.79 1.53 23.23
CA LYS A 67 -19.34 2.66 24.02
C LYS A 67 -18.52 3.93 23.75
N GLU A 68 -19.05 5.09 24.17
CA GLU A 68 -18.39 6.40 24.04
C GLU A 68 -17.00 6.45 24.70
N ASP A 69 -16.76 5.63 25.72
CA ASP A 69 -15.47 5.49 26.40
C ASP A 69 -14.49 4.53 25.69
N GLY A 70 -14.86 4.04 24.51
CA GLY A 70 -14.07 3.13 23.70
C GLY A 70 -14.12 1.65 24.12
N ARG A 71 -14.82 1.29 25.20
CA ARG A 71 -14.98 -0.11 25.64
C ARG A 71 -16.05 -0.82 24.83
N THR A 72 -15.80 -2.07 24.47
CA THR A 72 -16.80 -2.93 23.82
C THR A 72 -17.58 -3.68 24.89
N GLN A 73 -18.90 -3.54 24.88
CA GLN A 73 -19.80 -4.20 25.83
C GLN A 73 -21.03 -4.75 25.10
N ILE A 74 -21.17 -6.08 25.10
CA ILE A 74 -22.28 -6.79 24.46
C ILE A 74 -23.36 -7.01 25.55
N PRO A 75 -24.51 -6.31 25.47
CA PRO A 75 -25.54 -6.41 26.51
C PRO A 75 -26.42 -7.64 26.30
N ASN A 76 -26.99 -8.14 27.39
CA ASN A 76 -28.05 -9.13 27.36
C ASN A 76 -29.06 -8.91 28.48
N LYS A 77 -30.35 -9.14 28.15
CA LYS A 77 -31.45 -9.13 29.10
C LYS A 77 -32.34 -10.37 28.87
N ALA A 78 -32.96 -10.83 29.95
CA ALA A 78 -34.03 -11.82 29.88
C ALA A 78 -35.38 -11.15 30.25
N SER A 79 -36.49 -11.81 29.92
CA SER A 79 -37.80 -11.38 30.37
C SER A 79 -38.66 -12.61 30.72
N TYR A 80 -39.71 -12.36 31.46
CA TYR A 80 -40.79 -13.35 31.63
C TYR A 80 -42.13 -12.78 31.20
N ASP A 81 -42.99 -13.65 30.76
CA ASP A 81 -44.40 -13.38 30.49
C ASP A 81 -45.28 -14.30 31.32
N ALA A 82 -46.31 -13.73 31.95
CA ALA A 82 -47.28 -14.48 32.70
C ALA A 82 -48.69 -14.09 32.30
N SER A 83 -49.55 -15.09 32.12
CA SER A 83 -50.97 -14.92 31.79
C SER A 83 -51.86 -15.28 32.99
N PHE A 84 -52.93 -14.54 33.14
CA PHE A 84 -53.88 -14.71 34.22
C PHE A 84 -55.32 -14.78 33.70
N PRO A 85 -56.22 -15.55 34.34
CA PRO A 85 -57.62 -15.55 33.93
C PRO A 85 -58.25 -14.18 34.26
N HIS A 86 -58.95 -13.61 33.31
CA HIS A 86 -59.67 -12.34 33.43
C HIS A 86 -58.87 -11.11 33.89
N LYS A 87 -57.55 -11.17 33.75
CA LYS A 87 -56.62 -10.06 34.00
C LYS A 87 -55.64 -9.88 32.86
N PRO A 88 -55.12 -8.67 32.67
CA PRO A 88 -53.99 -8.47 31.74
C PRO A 88 -52.81 -9.35 32.10
N GLY A 89 -52.09 -9.84 31.09
CA GLY A 89 -50.81 -10.52 31.27
C GLY A 89 -49.74 -9.55 31.80
N VAL A 90 -48.71 -10.09 32.41
CA VAL A 90 -47.58 -9.36 32.94
C VAL A 90 -46.32 -9.72 32.14
N HIS A 91 -45.64 -8.71 31.62
CA HIS A 91 -44.29 -8.80 31.04
C HIS A 91 -43.32 -8.09 31.93
N LYS A 92 -42.15 -8.67 32.22
CA LYS A 92 -41.13 -8.02 33.01
C LYS A 92 -39.73 -8.39 32.55
N ASP A 93 -38.88 -7.37 32.33
CA ASP A 93 -37.49 -7.52 31.99
C ASP A 93 -36.60 -7.72 33.23
N SER A 94 -35.48 -8.43 33.06
CA SER A 94 -34.39 -8.51 34.01
C SER A 94 -33.53 -7.23 33.98
N ASN A 95 -32.56 -7.15 34.88
CA ASN A 95 -31.41 -6.29 34.68
C ASN A 95 -30.65 -6.69 33.41
N GLU A 96 -29.92 -5.73 32.86
CA GLU A 96 -28.97 -5.97 31.74
C GLU A 96 -27.63 -6.45 32.30
N VAL A 97 -27.03 -7.42 31.65
CA VAL A 97 -25.67 -7.90 31.93
C VAL A 97 -24.79 -7.74 30.72
N PRO A 98 -23.71 -6.94 30.80
CA PRO A 98 -22.77 -6.78 29.68
C PRO A 98 -21.66 -7.81 29.73
N VAL A 99 -21.21 -8.24 28.55
CA VAL A 99 -20.00 -9.04 28.34
C VAL A 99 -18.98 -8.17 27.63
N THR A 100 -17.76 -8.10 28.16
CA THR A 100 -16.63 -7.35 27.55
C THR A 100 -15.66 -8.33 26.92
N PRO A 101 -15.53 -8.35 25.58
CA PRO A 101 -14.56 -9.19 24.90
C PRO A 101 -13.13 -8.64 25.05
N PRO A 102 -12.10 -9.45 24.77
CA PRO A 102 -10.74 -8.95 24.70
C PRO A 102 -10.57 -7.98 23.51
N THR A 103 -9.60 -7.08 23.61
CA THR A 103 -9.21 -6.20 22.50
C THR A 103 -8.53 -7.04 21.43
N PRO A 104 -8.97 -6.95 20.15
CA PRO A 104 -8.31 -7.65 19.07
C PRO A 104 -6.87 -7.17 18.83
N ASP A 105 -6.02 -8.06 18.35
CA ASP A 105 -4.69 -7.70 17.88
C ASP A 105 -4.77 -6.88 16.59
N GLU A 106 -3.82 -5.95 16.43
CA GLU A 106 -3.68 -5.20 15.20
C GLU A 106 -3.14 -6.10 14.07
N PRO A 107 -3.69 -6.00 12.84
CA PRO A 107 -3.16 -6.75 11.71
C PRO A 107 -1.70 -6.46 11.42
N GLU A 108 -0.95 -7.50 11.03
CA GLU A 108 0.34 -7.33 10.39
C GLU A 108 0.14 -6.97 8.90
N ILE A 109 1.04 -6.15 8.35
CA ILE A 109 1.09 -5.85 6.92
C ILE A 109 2.47 -6.20 6.38
N LYS A 110 2.51 -6.95 5.28
CA LYS A 110 3.72 -7.41 4.62
C LYS A 110 3.71 -7.05 3.15
N LYS A 111 4.88 -6.73 2.64
CA LYS A 111 5.10 -6.40 1.23
C LYS A 111 6.22 -7.26 0.67
N ASP A 112 6.06 -7.66 -0.59
CA ASP A 112 7.09 -8.29 -1.40
C ASP A 112 7.15 -7.67 -2.79
N VAL A 113 8.23 -7.94 -3.52
CA VAL A 113 8.38 -7.64 -4.94
C VAL A 113 8.72 -8.93 -5.68
N ASN A 114 7.92 -9.30 -6.68
CA ASN A 114 8.03 -10.57 -7.40
C ASN A 114 8.08 -11.81 -6.47
N GLY A 115 7.41 -11.74 -5.31
CA GLY A 115 7.44 -12.80 -4.30
C GLY A 115 8.70 -12.86 -3.44
N LYS A 116 9.56 -11.82 -3.48
CA LYS A 116 10.84 -11.74 -2.77
C LYS A 116 10.89 -10.53 -1.84
N ALA A 117 11.79 -10.54 -0.88
CA ALA A 117 12.05 -9.41 0.01
C ALA A 117 12.74 -8.22 -0.70
N GLU A 118 13.44 -8.49 -1.80
CA GLU A 118 14.11 -7.53 -2.68
C GLU A 118 14.18 -8.08 -4.10
N GLU A 119 14.31 -7.20 -5.10
CA GLU A 119 14.46 -7.60 -6.51
C GLU A 119 15.65 -6.90 -7.16
N THR A 120 16.39 -7.64 -7.98
CA THR A 120 17.44 -7.10 -8.85
C THR A 120 16.97 -7.25 -10.30
N LEU A 121 16.80 -6.14 -10.98
CA LEU A 121 16.32 -6.10 -12.35
C LEU A 121 17.44 -6.48 -13.33
N ALA A 122 17.10 -7.28 -14.34
CA ALA A 122 18.02 -7.59 -15.44
C ALA A 122 18.10 -6.44 -16.46
N LYS A 123 17.01 -5.67 -16.59
CA LYS A 123 16.91 -4.49 -17.47
C LYS A 123 16.26 -3.34 -16.73
N ARG A 124 16.64 -2.11 -17.10
CA ARG A 124 16.13 -0.90 -16.46
C ARG A 124 14.63 -0.67 -16.69
N ASP A 125 14.10 -1.09 -17.83
CA ASP A 125 12.70 -0.98 -18.23
C ASP A 125 11.84 -2.20 -17.87
N GLU A 126 12.41 -3.15 -17.11
CA GLU A 126 11.71 -4.36 -16.67
C GLU A 126 10.54 -4.02 -15.77
N VAL A 127 9.40 -4.66 -16.04
CA VAL A 127 8.22 -4.56 -15.18
C VAL A 127 8.36 -5.54 -14.02
N PHE A 128 8.09 -5.08 -12.81
CA PHE A 128 8.06 -5.90 -11.60
C PHE A 128 6.75 -5.71 -10.85
N THR A 129 6.40 -6.70 -10.05
CA THR A 129 5.10 -6.75 -9.36
C THR A 129 5.28 -6.61 -7.86
N TYR A 130 4.62 -5.63 -7.26
CA TYR A 130 4.48 -5.52 -5.81
C TYR A 130 3.24 -6.27 -5.31
N ASN A 131 3.38 -6.98 -4.22
CA ASN A 131 2.29 -7.63 -3.51
C ASN A 131 2.24 -7.11 -2.07
N VAL A 132 1.07 -6.65 -1.66
CA VAL A 132 0.80 -6.20 -0.29
C VAL A 132 -0.22 -7.15 0.32
N LYS A 133 0.08 -7.70 1.50
CA LYS A 133 -0.75 -8.66 2.21
C LYS A 133 -0.97 -8.23 3.65
N THR A 134 -2.22 -8.22 4.06
CA THR A 134 -2.64 -7.92 5.43
C THR A 134 -3.93 -8.67 5.73
N THR A 135 -4.57 -8.36 6.86
CA THR A 135 -5.93 -8.81 7.17
C THR A 135 -6.79 -7.60 7.53
N VAL A 136 -8.10 -7.71 7.34
CA VAL A 136 -9.03 -6.66 7.78
C VAL A 136 -8.94 -6.52 9.30
N ALA A 137 -8.75 -5.31 9.81
CA ALA A 137 -8.74 -5.08 11.24
C ALA A 137 -10.09 -5.49 11.86
N GLN A 138 -10.03 -6.32 12.90
CA GLN A 138 -11.22 -6.79 13.60
C GLN A 138 -11.96 -5.60 14.23
N ASP A 139 -13.29 -5.58 14.12
CA ASP A 139 -14.17 -4.51 14.64
C ASP A 139 -13.99 -3.13 13.99
N ALA A 140 -13.27 -3.05 12.88
CA ALA A 140 -13.19 -1.81 12.11
C ALA A 140 -14.52 -1.49 11.40
N THR A 141 -14.71 -0.21 11.10
CA THR A 141 -15.81 0.31 10.27
C THR A 141 -15.34 0.80 8.91
N ALA A 142 -14.05 1.10 8.78
CA ALA A 142 -13.41 1.42 7.50
C ALA A 142 -12.01 0.80 7.46
N PHE A 143 -11.58 0.40 6.26
CA PHE A 143 -10.27 -0.20 6.02
C PHE A 143 -9.78 0.12 4.62
N SER A 144 -8.54 0.59 4.52
CA SER A 144 -7.88 0.85 3.25
C SER A 144 -6.42 0.42 3.28
N VAL A 145 -5.90 0.04 2.12
CA VAL A 145 -4.47 -0.26 1.90
C VAL A 145 -3.94 0.74 0.90
N THR A 146 -2.84 1.39 1.22
CA THR A 146 -2.23 2.43 0.39
C THR A 146 -0.76 2.11 0.15
N ASP A 147 -0.31 2.37 -1.08
CA ASP A 147 1.09 2.26 -1.46
C ASP A 147 1.49 3.49 -2.28
N LYS A 148 2.54 4.16 -1.87
CA LYS A 148 3.11 5.29 -2.61
C LYS A 148 4.47 4.88 -3.15
N ILE A 149 4.55 4.69 -4.46
CA ILE A 149 5.81 4.39 -5.16
C ILE A 149 6.66 5.66 -5.30
N GLU A 150 7.98 5.49 -5.40
CA GLU A 150 8.91 6.60 -5.59
C GLU A 150 8.69 7.34 -6.93
N ASP A 151 9.04 8.62 -6.98
CA ASP A 151 8.83 9.48 -8.16
C ASP A 151 9.51 8.98 -9.43
N VAL A 152 10.56 8.18 -9.30
CA VAL A 152 11.28 7.57 -10.42
C VAL A 152 10.59 6.31 -10.99
N LEU A 153 9.54 5.84 -10.31
CA LEU A 153 8.72 4.70 -10.75
C LEU A 153 7.42 5.17 -11.38
N GLU A 154 6.83 4.34 -12.19
CA GLU A 154 5.46 4.48 -12.70
C GLU A 154 4.70 3.17 -12.60
N PHE A 155 3.39 3.23 -12.44
CA PHE A 155 2.53 2.06 -12.55
C PHE A 155 2.53 1.56 -14.00
N ALA A 156 2.68 0.25 -14.20
CA ALA A 156 3.02 -0.32 -15.50
C ALA A 156 2.20 -1.56 -15.85
N GLY A 157 0.96 -1.50 -15.77
CA GLY A 157 0.13 -2.64 -16.13
C GLY A 157 -1.12 -2.75 -15.28
N THR A 158 -1.43 -3.95 -14.87
CA THR A 158 -2.66 -4.22 -14.14
C THR A 158 -2.46 -4.12 -12.64
N SER A 159 -3.50 -3.69 -11.95
CA SER A 159 -3.65 -3.82 -10.51
C SER A 159 -4.84 -4.72 -10.20
N SER A 160 -4.75 -5.47 -9.14
CA SER A 160 -5.83 -6.33 -8.65
C SER A 160 -5.83 -6.43 -7.14
N ALA A 161 -6.97 -6.75 -6.57
CA ALA A 161 -7.09 -6.96 -5.14
C ALA A 161 -8.01 -8.14 -4.83
N LYS A 162 -7.79 -8.76 -3.67
CA LYS A 162 -8.61 -9.85 -3.17
C LYS A 162 -8.95 -9.63 -1.71
N LEU A 163 -10.14 -10.04 -1.35
CA LEU A 163 -10.61 -10.14 0.03
C LEU A 163 -11.04 -11.58 0.30
N ASN A 164 -10.45 -12.22 1.30
CA ASN A 164 -10.68 -13.61 1.62
C ASN A 164 -10.58 -14.54 0.39
N GLY A 165 -9.61 -14.28 -0.48
CA GLY A 165 -9.36 -15.03 -1.72
C GLY A 165 -10.29 -14.67 -2.89
N GLN A 166 -11.34 -13.87 -2.68
CA GLN A 166 -12.26 -13.42 -3.72
C GLN A 166 -11.78 -12.12 -4.35
N ALA A 167 -11.81 -12.04 -5.68
CA ALA A 167 -11.44 -10.83 -6.40
C ALA A 167 -12.38 -9.65 -6.05
N LEU A 168 -11.81 -8.49 -5.84
CA LEU A 168 -12.53 -7.24 -5.62
C LEU A 168 -12.75 -6.49 -6.94
N GLU A 169 -13.74 -5.60 -6.94
CA GLU A 169 -14.06 -4.77 -8.09
C GLU A 169 -12.91 -3.77 -8.37
N ALA A 170 -12.58 -3.57 -9.64
CA ALA A 170 -11.53 -2.64 -10.05
C ALA A 170 -11.79 -1.19 -9.57
N SER A 171 -13.06 -0.81 -9.40
CA SER A 171 -13.45 0.51 -8.87
C SER A 171 -13.02 0.77 -7.43
N GLN A 172 -12.68 -0.28 -6.67
CA GLN A 172 -12.18 -0.18 -5.30
C GLN A 172 -10.68 0.16 -5.26
N ILE A 173 -9.99 0.07 -6.40
CA ILE A 173 -8.59 0.42 -6.55
C ILE A 173 -8.48 1.75 -7.27
N LYS A 174 -7.89 2.75 -6.62
CA LYS A 174 -7.68 4.08 -7.18
C LYS A 174 -6.19 4.35 -7.32
N VAL A 175 -5.78 4.81 -8.49
CA VAL A 175 -4.41 5.27 -8.76
C VAL A 175 -4.46 6.79 -8.99
N GLU A 176 -3.73 7.53 -8.17
CA GLU A 176 -3.59 8.98 -8.27
C GLU A 176 -2.11 9.36 -8.18
N GLY A 177 -1.53 9.81 -9.30
CA GLY A 177 -0.10 10.11 -9.38
C GLY A 177 0.73 8.88 -9.01
N GLN A 178 1.50 8.97 -7.94
CA GLN A 178 2.39 7.91 -7.44
C GLN A 178 1.74 7.02 -6.38
N THR A 179 0.44 7.18 -6.13
CA THR A 179 -0.25 6.48 -5.03
C THR A 179 -1.33 5.56 -5.57
N ILE A 180 -1.33 4.32 -5.12
CA ILE A 180 -2.41 3.35 -5.32
C ILE A 180 -3.09 3.08 -3.98
N THR A 181 -4.42 3.09 -3.96
CA THR A 181 -5.22 2.86 -2.75
C THR A 181 -6.32 1.85 -3.05
N LEU A 182 -6.39 0.82 -2.22
CA LEU A 182 -7.51 -0.11 -2.14
C LEU A 182 -8.41 0.32 -0.99
N THR A 183 -9.69 0.54 -1.26
CA THR A 183 -10.69 0.86 -0.22
C THR A 183 -11.76 -0.22 -0.18
N LEU A 184 -11.97 -0.82 0.99
CA LEU A 184 -13.06 -1.75 1.23
C LEU A 184 -14.35 -0.99 1.55
N THR A 185 -15.48 -1.53 1.13
CA THR A 185 -16.79 -1.00 1.55
C THR A 185 -17.03 -1.30 3.03
N GLU A 186 -17.88 -0.51 3.68
CA GLU A 186 -18.23 -0.74 5.09
C GLU A 186 -18.79 -2.15 5.33
N GLU A 187 -19.62 -2.65 4.40
CA GLU A 187 -20.17 -4.00 4.46
C GLU A 187 -19.07 -5.07 4.39
N GLN A 188 -18.10 -4.89 3.48
CA GLN A 188 -16.95 -5.80 3.36
C GLN A 188 -16.12 -5.80 4.63
N VAL A 189 -15.85 -4.64 5.20
CA VAL A 189 -15.08 -4.52 6.45
C VAL A 189 -15.78 -5.24 7.59
N LYS A 190 -17.07 -4.99 7.78
CA LYS A 190 -17.87 -5.61 8.86
C LYS A 190 -18.01 -7.12 8.72
N ALA A 191 -18.12 -7.62 7.49
CA ALA A 191 -18.29 -9.05 7.22
C ALA A 191 -16.99 -9.85 7.24
N ASN A 192 -15.83 -9.22 7.15
CA ASN A 192 -14.55 -9.87 6.90
C ASN A 192 -13.45 -9.55 7.94
N GLY A 193 -13.80 -9.21 9.17
CA GLY A 193 -12.82 -8.99 10.24
C GLY A 193 -11.86 -10.18 10.37
N GLY A 194 -10.56 -9.92 10.34
CA GLY A 194 -9.50 -10.93 10.40
C GLY A 194 -9.23 -11.68 9.09
N GLN A 195 -10.02 -11.45 8.03
CA GLN A 195 -9.82 -12.12 6.74
C GLN A 195 -8.72 -11.45 5.90
N ALA A 196 -8.06 -12.24 5.05
CA ALA A 196 -6.93 -11.80 4.23
C ALA A 196 -7.33 -10.74 3.20
N VAL A 197 -6.49 -9.71 3.07
CA VAL A 197 -6.54 -8.67 2.04
C VAL A 197 -5.24 -8.72 1.25
N GLU A 198 -5.35 -8.75 -0.08
CA GLU A 198 -4.21 -8.71 -0.98
C GLU A 198 -4.39 -7.58 -2.00
N LEU A 199 -3.34 -6.78 -2.20
CA LEU A 199 -3.25 -5.78 -3.26
C LEU A 199 -2.01 -6.09 -4.09
N THR A 200 -2.19 -6.25 -5.39
CA THR A 200 -1.11 -6.54 -6.34
C THR A 200 -1.11 -5.50 -7.45
N PHE A 201 0.05 -4.97 -7.79
CA PHE A 201 0.19 -4.02 -8.88
C PHE A 201 1.57 -4.06 -9.50
N ASP A 202 1.64 -3.71 -10.78
CA ASP A 202 2.87 -3.66 -11.55
C ASP A 202 3.46 -2.26 -11.57
N ALA A 203 4.78 -2.19 -11.54
CA ALA A 203 5.55 -0.96 -11.64
C ALA A 203 6.79 -1.16 -12.51
N LYS A 204 7.35 -0.07 -12.99
CA LYS A 204 8.65 -0.02 -13.68
C LYS A 204 9.34 1.31 -13.42
N ILE A 205 10.61 1.38 -13.70
CA ILE A 205 11.37 2.63 -13.67
C ILE A 205 10.94 3.49 -14.87
N LYS A 206 10.63 4.76 -14.63
CA LYS A 206 10.30 5.72 -15.69
C LYS A 206 11.44 5.84 -16.69
N ALA A 207 11.11 5.91 -17.97
CA ALA A 207 12.09 6.16 -19.02
C ALA A 207 12.83 7.48 -18.73
N GLY A 208 14.17 7.43 -18.80
CA GLY A 208 15.02 8.61 -18.55
C GLY A 208 15.12 9.06 -17.09
N ALA A 209 14.51 8.38 -16.14
CA ALA A 209 14.62 8.75 -14.72
C ALA A 209 16.09 8.73 -14.27
N ASN A 210 16.49 9.75 -13.51
CA ASN A 210 17.81 9.81 -12.87
C ASN A 210 17.71 9.18 -11.46
N LEU A 211 18.49 8.16 -11.20
CA LEU A 211 18.46 7.39 -9.96
C LEU A 211 19.55 7.78 -8.95
N SER A 212 20.26 8.88 -9.18
CA SER A 212 21.35 9.33 -8.30
C SER A 212 20.93 9.52 -6.83
N ALA A 213 19.67 9.91 -6.59
CA ALA A 213 19.13 10.06 -5.23
C ALA A 213 18.97 8.73 -4.46
N TYR A 214 19.00 7.60 -5.16
CA TYR A 214 18.81 6.26 -4.59
C TYR A 214 20.13 5.47 -4.46
N VAL A 215 21.25 6.09 -4.74
CA VAL A 215 22.59 5.49 -4.56
C VAL A 215 22.91 5.47 -3.08
N LYS A 216 23.15 4.29 -2.53
CA LYS A 216 23.55 4.08 -1.14
C LYS A 216 25.04 4.36 -0.96
N GLU A 217 25.50 4.45 0.29
CA GLU A 217 26.91 4.69 0.63
C GLU A 217 27.87 3.62 0.07
N ASP A 218 27.37 2.39 -0.13
CA ASP A 218 28.13 1.28 -0.73
C ASP A 218 28.15 1.31 -2.29
N GLY A 219 27.57 2.36 -2.89
CA GLY A 219 27.52 2.56 -4.34
C GLY A 219 26.39 1.81 -5.05
N ARG A 220 25.59 1.01 -4.33
CA ARG A 220 24.41 0.32 -4.92
C ARG A 220 23.25 1.28 -5.04
N THR A 221 22.53 1.19 -6.15
CA THR A 221 21.26 1.89 -6.33
C THR A 221 20.13 1.01 -5.84
N GLN A 222 19.34 1.49 -4.89
CA GLN A 222 18.18 0.78 -4.34
C GLN A 222 16.99 1.71 -4.23
N ILE A 223 15.92 1.42 -4.96
CA ILE A 223 14.67 2.18 -4.93
C ILE A 223 13.75 1.51 -3.90
N PRO A 224 13.48 2.16 -2.75
CA PRO A 224 12.67 1.57 -1.69
C PRO A 224 11.19 1.68 -2.00
N ASN A 225 10.38 0.82 -1.38
CA ASN A 225 8.94 0.98 -1.34
C ASN A 225 8.34 0.36 -0.09
N LYS A 226 7.31 1.01 0.46
CA LYS A 226 6.48 0.56 1.59
C LYS A 226 5.01 0.73 1.26
N ALA A 227 4.20 -0.11 1.83
CA ALA A 227 2.76 0.05 1.86
C ALA A 227 2.29 0.30 3.30
N SER A 228 1.06 0.73 3.46
CA SER A 228 0.42 0.90 4.75
C SER A 228 -1.05 0.50 4.70
N TYR A 229 -1.64 0.25 5.86
CA TYR A 229 -3.09 0.23 5.98
C TYR A 229 -3.57 1.28 6.99
N ASP A 230 -4.80 1.73 6.79
CA ASP A 230 -5.53 2.57 7.72
C ASP A 230 -6.83 1.87 8.09
N ALA A 231 -7.13 1.82 9.39
CA ALA A 231 -8.37 1.27 9.93
C ALA A 231 -9.05 2.29 10.84
N SER A 232 -10.36 2.44 10.71
CA SER A 232 -11.16 3.32 11.56
C SER A 232 -12.10 2.51 12.45
N PHE A 233 -12.35 3.02 13.64
CA PHE A 233 -13.19 2.40 14.67
C PHE A 233 -14.13 3.45 15.28
N PRO A 234 -15.34 3.06 15.73
CA PRO A 234 -16.19 4.00 16.46
C PRO A 234 -15.57 4.28 17.84
N HIS A 235 -15.59 5.53 18.25
CA HIS A 235 -15.17 5.99 19.59
C HIS A 235 -13.74 5.59 20.01
N LYS A 236 -12.88 5.21 19.05
CA LYS A 236 -11.46 4.89 19.25
C LYS A 236 -10.61 5.61 18.21
N PRO A 237 -9.32 5.88 18.50
CA PRO A 237 -8.39 6.34 17.47
C PRO A 237 -8.29 5.34 16.33
N GLY A 238 -8.12 5.84 15.11
CA GLY A 238 -7.76 5.00 13.96
C GLY A 238 -6.38 4.40 14.14
N VAL A 239 -6.12 3.31 13.42
CA VAL A 239 -4.82 2.63 13.37
C VAL A 239 -4.22 2.81 11.99
N HIS A 240 -2.97 3.26 11.94
CA HIS A 240 -2.12 3.30 10.75
C HIS A 240 -0.91 2.41 10.98
N LYS A 241 -0.58 1.55 10.02
CA LYS A 241 0.58 0.66 10.14
C LYS A 241 1.29 0.49 8.80
N ASP A 242 2.62 0.66 8.82
CA ASP A 242 3.49 0.45 7.67
C ASP A 242 3.91 -1.01 7.54
N SER A 243 4.14 -1.44 6.29
CA SER A 243 4.78 -2.71 5.96
C SER A 243 6.30 -2.65 6.16
N ASN A 244 6.96 -3.79 5.97
CA ASN A 244 8.38 -3.82 5.68
C ASN A 244 8.67 -3.06 4.38
N GLU A 245 9.88 -2.54 4.26
CA GLU A 245 10.41 -1.95 3.03
C GLU A 245 10.93 -3.04 2.10
N VAL A 246 10.68 -2.89 0.80
CA VAL A 246 11.21 -3.76 -0.25
C VAL A 246 11.98 -2.92 -1.27
N PRO A 247 13.29 -3.14 -1.42
CA PRO A 247 14.10 -2.42 -2.39
C PRO A 247 14.11 -3.12 -3.76
N VAL A 248 14.16 -2.30 -4.81
CA VAL A 248 14.43 -2.74 -6.19
C VAL A 248 15.78 -2.18 -6.62
N THR A 249 16.66 -3.05 -7.10
CA THR A 249 18.01 -2.70 -7.59
C THR A 249 18.03 -2.76 -9.11
N PRO A 250 18.17 -1.62 -9.81
CA PRO A 250 18.34 -1.60 -11.27
C PRO A 250 19.73 -2.08 -11.67
N PRO A 251 19.93 -2.48 -12.95
CA PRO A 251 21.27 -2.76 -13.46
C PRO A 251 22.13 -1.48 -13.47
N THR A 252 23.43 -1.66 -13.32
CA THR A 252 24.41 -0.56 -13.49
C THR A 252 24.35 -0.07 -14.94
N PRO A 253 24.20 1.24 -15.19
CA PRO A 253 24.21 1.78 -16.54
C PRO A 253 25.55 1.58 -17.24
N ASP A 254 25.51 1.43 -18.56
CA ASP A 254 26.72 1.42 -19.39
C ASP A 254 27.37 2.80 -19.40
N GLU A 255 28.70 2.84 -19.44
CA GLU A 255 29.46 4.08 -19.61
C GLU A 255 29.30 4.62 -21.04
N PRO A 256 29.05 5.93 -21.24
CA PRO A 256 28.96 6.52 -22.56
C PRO A 256 30.26 6.43 -23.34
N GLU A 257 30.15 6.14 -24.63
CA GLU A 257 31.28 6.32 -25.56
C GLU A 257 31.43 7.81 -25.95
N ILE A 258 32.65 8.24 -26.20
CA ILE A 258 32.95 9.56 -26.75
C ILE A 258 33.69 9.41 -28.08
N LYS A 259 33.27 10.16 -29.09
CA LYS A 259 33.83 10.16 -30.43
C LYS A 259 34.15 11.58 -30.87
N LYS A 260 35.22 11.71 -31.61
CA LYS A 260 35.65 12.98 -32.20
C LYS A 260 35.89 12.82 -33.69
N ASP A 261 35.51 13.82 -34.44
CA ASP A 261 35.79 13.93 -35.86
C ASP A 261 36.35 15.33 -36.21
N VAL A 262 36.93 15.46 -37.37
CA VAL A 262 37.34 16.73 -37.96
C VAL A 262 36.65 16.87 -39.32
N ASN A 263 35.91 17.95 -39.53
CA ASN A 263 35.09 18.19 -40.72
C ASN A 263 34.19 16.99 -41.12
N GLY A 264 33.72 16.25 -40.09
CA GLY A 264 32.89 15.05 -40.26
C GLY A 264 33.66 13.78 -40.71
N LYS A 265 34.99 13.80 -40.64
CA LYS A 265 35.87 12.71 -41.04
C LYS A 265 36.77 12.27 -39.90
N ALA A 266 37.30 11.06 -39.97
CA ALA A 266 38.28 10.56 -39.01
C ALA A 266 39.62 11.28 -39.11
N GLU A 267 39.95 11.79 -40.27
CA GLU A 267 41.14 12.60 -40.54
C GLU A 267 40.84 13.65 -41.63
N GLU A 268 41.61 14.76 -41.65
CA GLU A 268 41.49 15.79 -42.67
C GLU A 268 42.87 16.18 -43.19
N THR A 269 42.92 16.43 -44.50
CA THR A 269 44.12 16.94 -45.20
C THR A 269 43.84 18.36 -45.66
N LEU A 270 44.47 19.34 -45.05
CA LEU A 270 44.29 20.75 -45.37
C LEU A 270 44.93 21.10 -46.72
N ALA A 271 44.22 21.88 -47.54
CA ALA A 271 44.75 22.41 -48.79
C ALA A 271 45.73 23.57 -48.56
N LYS A 272 45.51 24.31 -47.46
CA LYS A 272 46.36 25.46 -47.03
C LYS A 272 46.64 25.36 -45.55
N ARG A 273 47.79 25.90 -45.12
CA ARG A 273 48.23 25.86 -43.75
C ARG A 273 47.39 26.72 -42.79
N ASP A 274 46.75 27.77 -43.30
CA ASP A 274 45.87 28.71 -42.60
C ASP A 274 44.38 28.41 -42.80
N GLU A 275 44.03 27.21 -43.32
CA GLU A 275 42.66 26.75 -43.51
C GLU A 275 42.00 26.44 -42.17
N VAL A 276 40.78 26.96 -41.97
CA VAL A 276 39.96 26.66 -40.80
C VAL A 276 39.33 25.32 -40.94
N PHE A 277 39.39 24.51 -39.93
CA PHE A 277 38.72 23.21 -39.83
C PHE A 277 37.93 23.10 -38.55
N THR A 278 36.94 22.22 -38.55
CA THR A 278 35.97 22.10 -37.46
C THR A 278 36.06 20.74 -36.77
N TYR A 279 36.28 20.74 -35.48
CA TYR A 279 36.15 19.56 -34.65
C TYR A 279 34.70 19.37 -34.18
N ASN A 280 34.23 18.11 -34.16
CA ASN A 280 32.99 17.71 -33.56
C ASN A 280 33.26 16.62 -32.51
N VAL A 281 32.80 16.85 -31.28
CA VAL A 281 32.87 15.87 -30.21
C VAL A 281 31.45 15.41 -29.89
N LYS A 282 31.22 14.09 -29.94
CA LYS A 282 29.91 13.48 -29.74
C LYS A 282 29.97 12.43 -28.64
N THR A 283 29.01 12.51 -27.71
CA THR A 283 28.85 11.55 -26.64
C THR A 283 27.39 11.52 -26.19
N THR A 284 27.07 10.85 -25.11
CA THR A 284 25.77 10.93 -24.44
C THR A 284 25.97 11.32 -22.97
N VAL A 285 24.96 11.93 -22.36
CA VAL A 285 25.00 12.20 -20.92
C VAL A 285 25.04 10.87 -20.18
N ALA A 286 26.00 10.72 -19.26
CA ALA A 286 26.07 9.51 -18.44
C ALA A 286 24.80 9.33 -17.63
N GLN A 287 24.22 8.14 -17.70
CA GLN A 287 22.98 7.82 -16.98
C GLN A 287 23.22 7.91 -15.47
N ASP A 288 22.28 8.51 -14.73
CA ASP A 288 22.33 8.72 -13.27
C ASP A 288 23.46 9.65 -12.77
N ALA A 289 24.11 10.37 -13.68
CA ALA A 289 25.08 11.41 -13.29
C ALA A 289 24.40 12.61 -12.62
N THR A 290 25.16 13.31 -11.79
CA THR A 290 24.75 14.58 -11.16
C THR A 290 25.49 15.79 -11.76
N ALA A 291 26.60 15.54 -12.45
CA ALA A 291 27.36 16.53 -13.19
C ALA A 291 27.92 15.91 -14.47
N PHE A 292 28.03 16.70 -15.53
CA PHE A 292 28.57 16.24 -16.81
C PHE A 292 29.25 17.40 -17.55
N SER A 293 30.46 17.17 -18.04
CA SER A 293 31.20 18.13 -18.85
C SER A 293 31.95 17.40 -19.98
N VAL A 294 32.11 18.09 -21.08
CA VAL A 294 32.95 17.64 -22.21
C VAL A 294 34.10 18.63 -22.37
N THR A 295 35.33 18.16 -22.37
CA THR A 295 36.51 18.99 -22.47
C THR A 295 37.38 18.53 -23.63
N ASP A 296 37.88 19.49 -24.40
CA ASP A 296 38.87 19.25 -25.45
C ASP A 296 40.04 20.20 -25.28
N LYS A 297 41.24 19.66 -25.32
CA LYS A 297 42.47 20.45 -25.34
C LYS A 297 43.15 20.27 -26.71
N ILE A 298 43.19 21.35 -27.50
CA ILE A 298 43.92 21.38 -28.76
C ILE A 298 45.44 21.56 -28.54
N GLU A 299 46.20 21.12 -29.51
CA GLU A 299 47.66 21.27 -29.47
C GLU A 299 48.11 22.76 -29.47
N ASP A 300 49.24 23.06 -28.87
CA ASP A 300 49.77 24.42 -28.72
C ASP A 300 50.00 25.16 -30.03
N VAL A 301 50.12 24.43 -31.13
CA VAL A 301 50.30 24.97 -32.51
C VAL A 301 48.98 25.35 -33.19
N LEU A 302 47.83 25.06 -32.52
CA LEU A 302 46.50 25.40 -32.98
C LEU A 302 45.92 26.55 -32.18
N GLU A 303 45.00 27.28 -32.78
CA GLU A 303 44.22 28.30 -32.11
C GLU A 303 42.72 28.12 -32.42
N PHE A 304 41.86 28.50 -31.50
CA PHE A 304 40.43 28.56 -31.78
C PHE A 304 40.13 29.70 -32.74
N ALA A 305 39.55 29.39 -33.88
CA ALA A 305 39.45 30.31 -35.02
C ALA A 305 38.00 30.68 -35.40
N GLY A 306 37.03 30.28 -34.67
CA GLY A 306 35.64 30.49 -35.04
C GLY A 306 34.71 30.54 -33.86
N THR A 307 33.46 30.26 -34.16
CA THR A 307 32.40 30.13 -33.14
C THR A 307 32.27 28.71 -32.68
N SER A 308 32.11 28.50 -31.38
CA SER A 308 31.79 27.22 -30.80
C SER A 308 30.25 27.11 -30.57
N SER A 309 29.74 25.91 -30.67
CA SER A 309 28.35 25.61 -30.38
C SER A 309 28.19 24.24 -29.73
N ALA A 310 27.11 24.06 -29.00
CA ALA A 310 26.82 22.74 -28.41
C ALA A 310 25.32 22.44 -28.49
N LYS A 311 25.00 21.14 -28.50
CA LYS A 311 23.63 20.65 -28.50
C LYS A 311 23.45 19.56 -27.45
N LEU A 312 22.28 19.54 -26.84
CA LEU A 312 21.82 18.47 -25.96
C LEU A 312 20.49 17.94 -26.53
N ASN A 313 20.42 16.64 -26.81
CA ASN A 313 19.27 16.01 -27.44
C ASN A 313 18.78 16.78 -28.69
N GLY A 314 19.71 17.27 -29.52
CA GLY A 314 19.43 18.06 -30.72
C GLY A 314 19.07 19.51 -30.49
N GLN A 315 18.85 19.96 -29.26
CA GLN A 315 18.55 21.36 -28.91
C GLN A 315 19.84 22.14 -28.64
N ALA A 316 19.93 23.35 -29.20
CA ALA A 316 21.07 24.23 -28.97
C ALA A 316 21.18 24.63 -27.48
N LEU A 317 22.40 24.60 -26.98
CA LEU A 317 22.72 25.06 -25.62
C LEU A 317 23.16 26.51 -25.63
N GLU A 318 23.06 27.16 -24.47
CA GLU A 318 23.51 28.55 -24.30
C GLU A 318 25.03 28.68 -24.45
N ALA A 319 25.47 29.72 -25.13
CA ALA A 319 26.89 30.00 -25.36
C ALA A 319 27.70 30.11 -24.03
N SER A 320 27.03 30.55 -22.96
CA SER A 320 27.61 30.66 -21.60
C SER A 320 28.04 29.32 -21.00
N GLN A 321 27.51 28.20 -21.51
CA GLN A 321 27.89 26.85 -21.08
C GLN A 321 29.20 26.36 -21.68
N ILE A 322 29.72 27.09 -22.70
CA ILE A 322 30.96 26.78 -23.37
C ILE A 322 32.03 27.79 -22.89
N LYS A 323 33.09 27.32 -22.31
CA LYS A 323 34.23 28.13 -21.86
C LYS A 323 35.49 27.77 -22.62
N VAL A 324 36.16 28.79 -23.14
CA VAL A 324 37.49 28.66 -23.79
C VAL A 324 38.54 29.32 -22.90
N GLU A 325 39.53 28.57 -22.46
CA GLU A 325 40.65 29.04 -21.68
C GLU A 325 41.97 28.53 -22.28
N GLY A 326 42.73 29.43 -22.93
CA GLY A 326 43.92 29.05 -23.68
C GLY A 326 43.59 28.03 -24.78
N GLN A 327 44.22 26.86 -24.71
CA GLN A 327 44.03 25.77 -25.68
C GLN A 327 42.93 24.78 -25.26
N THR A 328 42.12 25.10 -24.25
CA THR A 328 41.11 24.21 -23.71
C THR A 328 39.72 24.80 -23.91
N ILE A 329 38.79 24.00 -24.47
CA ILE A 329 37.37 24.27 -24.57
C ILE A 329 36.62 23.28 -23.68
N THR A 330 35.67 23.78 -22.89
CA THR A 330 34.86 22.96 -21.98
C THR A 330 33.39 23.32 -22.11
N LEU A 331 32.58 22.32 -22.38
CA LEU A 331 31.12 22.39 -22.28
C LEU A 331 30.69 21.83 -20.91
N THR A 332 29.94 22.60 -20.13
CA THR A 332 29.39 22.18 -18.83
C THR A 332 27.86 22.20 -18.89
N LEU A 333 27.22 21.06 -18.61
CA LEU A 333 25.77 20.98 -18.45
C LEU A 333 25.36 21.42 -17.04
N THR A 334 24.18 22.01 -16.92
CA THR A 334 23.57 22.28 -15.60
C THR A 334 23.14 20.99 -14.94
N GLU A 335 23.03 20.98 -13.62
CA GLU A 335 22.54 19.80 -12.89
C GLU A 335 21.16 19.34 -13.37
N GLU A 336 20.25 20.29 -13.64
CA GLU A 336 18.92 19.99 -14.19
C GLU A 336 18.98 19.32 -15.57
N GLN A 337 19.86 19.84 -16.47
CA GLN A 337 20.09 19.24 -17.78
C GLN A 337 20.62 17.82 -17.67
N VAL A 338 21.57 17.57 -16.75
CA VAL A 338 22.15 16.24 -16.54
C VAL A 338 21.08 15.27 -16.05
N LYS A 339 20.33 15.65 -15.03
CA LYS A 339 19.28 14.79 -14.44
C LYS A 339 18.13 14.48 -15.42
N ALA A 340 17.78 15.43 -16.27
CA ALA A 340 16.68 15.26 -17.22
C ALA A 340 17.07 14.54 -18.52
N ASN A 341 18.37 14.39 -18.82
CA ASN A 341 18.84 13.94 -20.14
C ASN A 341 19.82 12.75 -20.08
N GLY A 342 19.73 11.89 -19.06
CA GLY A 342 20.54 10.68 -18.99
C GLY A 342 20.39 9.83 -20.27
N GLY A 343 21.50 9.47 -20.90
CA GLY A 343 21.55 8.72 -22.15
C GLY A 343 21.31 9.54 -23.42
N GLN A 344 20.96 10.83 -23.33
CA GLN A 344 20.72 11.68 -24.50
C GLN A 344 22.02 12.22 -25.10
N ALA A 345 21.98 12.46 -26.43
CA ALA A 345 23.13 12.91 -27.20
C ALA A 345 23.62 14.30 -26.79
N VAL A 346 24.94 14.44 -26.68
CA VAL A 346 25.68 15.70 -26.48
C VAL A 346 26.63 15.88 -27.65
N GLU A 347 26.59 17.08 -28.26
CA GLU A 347 27.50 17.48 -29.33
C GLU A 347 28.17 18.80 -28.94
N LEU A 348 29.49 18.86 -29.10
CA LEU A 348 30.29 20.07 -29.00
C LEU A 348 31.03 20.26 -30.32
N THR A 349 30.84 21.44 -30.95
CA THR A 349 31.45 21.80 -32.23
C THR A 349 32.29 23.08 -32.09
N PHE A 350 33.49 23.12 -32.55
CA PHE A 350 34.39 24.27 -32.49
C PHE A 350 35.44 24.26 -33.58
#